data_b0bfbc5c5333d1c61f80f3cafee8ad16
#
_entry.id   b0bfbc5c5333d1c61f80f3cafee8ad16
#
_cell.length_a   1.000
_cell.length_b   1.000
_cell.length_c   1.000
_cell.angle_alpha   90.00
_cell.angle_beta   90.00
_cell.angle_gamma   90.00
#
_symmetry.space_group_name_H-M   'P 1'
#
loop_
_entity.id
_entity.type
_entity.pdbx_description
1 polymer ?
#
loop_
_entity_poly.entity_id
_entity_poly.type
_entity_poly.pdbx_seq_one_letter_code
_entity_poly.pdbx_strand_id
1 'polypeptide(L)'
;MTSHSEKTWELTDQERRQVLAMPARERYGLFLQITVDWEEVWGLHSSDGWVLSSGADGRDVLPLWPHPLFAEACAHGSWEGTSPAAVPLDELLDDLLPLLEEDGIRVAVFPSPQGEGVLVPPAELRRDLKAELELGE
;
A
#
# COMPACT_ATOMS: atom_id res chain seq x y z
N MET A 1 -15.56 -14.31 -20.53
CA MET A 1 -14.38 -14.71 -19.89
C MET A 1 -13.87 -13.68 -18.90
N THR A 2 -14.29 -13.78 -17.73
CA THR A 2 -13.81 -12.89 -16.72
C THR A 2 -12.51 -13.42 -16.17
N SER A 3 -11.47 -12.67 -16.34
CA SER A 3 -10.19 -13.07 -15.79
C SER A 3 -9.84 -12.14 -14.66
N HIS A 4 -8.90 -12.56 -13.88
CA HIS A 4 -8.42 -11.77 -12.80
C HIS A 4 -7.87 -10.43 -13.28
N SER A 5 -7.29 -10.41 -14.47
CA SER A 5 -6.73 -9.20 -15.02
C SER A 5 -7.77 -8.14 -15.31
N GLU A 6 -9.02 -8.55 -15.47
CA GLU A 6 -10.10 -7.58 -15.69
C GLU A 6 -10.35 -6.72 -14.47
N LYS A 7 -9.94 -7.20 -13.31
CA LYS A 7 -10.09 -6.44 -12.08
C LYS A 7 -8.92 -5.51 -11.82
N THR A 8 -7.90 -5.57 -12.66
CA THR A 8 -6.75 -4.72 -12.49
C THR A 8 -7.07 -3.32 -12.96
N TRP A 9 -6.80 -2.34 -12.13
CA TRP A 9 -6.97 -0.96 -12.49
C TRP A 9 -5.95 -0.62 -13.58
N GLU A 10 -6.45 -0.28 -14.77
CA GLU A 10 -5.58 0.09 -15.87
C GLU A 10 -5.27 1.56 -15.82
N LEU A 11 -4.00 1.85 -15.66
CA LEU A 11 -3.55 3.22 -15.51
C LEU A 11 -2.84 3.69 -16.76
N THR A 12 -3.25 4.85 -17.27
CA THR A 12 -2.45 5.51 -18.28
C THR A 12 -1.26 6.19 -17.61
N ASP A 13 -0.24 6.52 -18.39
CA ASP A 13 0.90 7.23 -17.86
C ASP A 13 0.49 8.57 -17.26
N GLN A 14 -0.47 9.24 -17.90
CA GLN A 14 -0.93 10.53 -17.41
C GLN A 14 -1.61 10.37 -16.05
N GLU A 15 -2.48 9.37 -15.92
CA GLU A 15 -3.16 9.13 -14.65
C GLU A 15 -2.17 8.80 -13.55
N ARG A 16 -1.18 7.99 -13.87
CA ARG A 16 -0.17 7.63 -12.88
C ARG A 16 0.59 8.86 -12.40
N ARG A 17 0.98 9.73 -13.32
CA ARG A 17 1.68 10.96 -12.96
C ARG A 17 0.82 11.87 -12.10
N GLN A 18 -0.48 11.96 -12.42
CA GLN A 18 -1.39 12.79 -11.66
C GLN A 18 -1.54 12.30 -10.23
N VAL A 19 -1.66 10.98 -10.06
CA VAL A 19 -1.80 10.39 -8.72
C VAL A 19 -0.53 10.60 -7.92
N LEU A 20 0.63 10.38 -8.53
CA LEU A 20 1.90 10.54 -7.82
C LEU A 20 2.17 12.00 -7.46
N ALA A 21 1.55 12.94 -8.18
CA ALA A 21 1.71 14.36 -7.86
C ALA A 21 0.75 14.84 -6.78
N MET A 22 -0.21 14.01 -6.38
CA MET A 22 -1.15 14.39 -5.34
C MET A 22 -0.44 14.49 -3.99
N PRO A 23 -0.93 15.38 -3.10
CA PRO A 23 -0.41 15.39 -1.73
C PRO A 23 -0.61 14.04 -1.06
N ALA A 24 0.28 13.69 -0.13
CA ALA A 24 0.24 12.39 0.51
C ALA A 24 -1.11 12.10 1.17
N ARG A 25 -1.73 13.11 1.76
CA ARG A 25 -3.02 12.94 2.42
C ARG A 25 -4.10 12.54 1.42
N GLU A 26 -4.07 13.12 0.23
CA GLU A 26 -5.05 12.76 -0.80
C GLU A 26 -4.78 11.37 -1.33
N ARG A 27 -3.52 10.99 -1.46
CA ARG A 27 -3.18 9.64 -1.86
C ARG A 27 -3.66 8.62 -0.82
N TYR A 28 -3.64 9.00 0.46
CA TYR A 28 -4.14 8.13 1.52
C TYR A 28 -5.63 7.80 1.30
N GLY A 29 -6.43 8.82 1.01
CA GLY A 29 -7.85 8.59 0.74
C GLY A 29 -8.07 7.72 -0.47
N LEU A 30 -7.30 7.97 -1.53
CA LEU A 30 -7.39 7.16 -2.74
C LEU A 30 -6.96 5.71 -2.46
N PHE A 31 -5.93 5.53 -1.65
CA PHE A 31 -5.50 4.19 -1.26
C PHE A 31 -6.64 3.41 -0.62
N LEU A 32 -7.37 4.05 0.31
CA LEU A 32 -8.48 3.37 0.98
C LEU A 32 -9.54 2.93 -0.03
N GLN A 33 -9.91 3.82 -0.95
CA GLN A 33 -10.93 3.51 -1.94
C GLN A 33 -10.53 2.36 -2.86
N ILE A 34 -9.34 2.43 -3.39
CA ILE A 34 -8.88 1.42 -4.35
C ILE A 34 -8.69 0.08 -3.67
N THR A 35 -8.12 0.09 -2.47
CA THR A 35 -7.88 -1.14 -1.73
C THR A 35 -9.20 -1.87 -1.46
N VAL A 36 -10.22 -1.13 -1.06
CA VAL A 36 -11.53 -1.74 -0.78
C VAL A 36 -12.17 -2.22 -2.08
N ASP A 37 -12.08 -1.43 -3.16
CA ASP A 37 -12.70 -1.78 -4.42
C ASP A 37 -12.09 -3.04 -5.05
N TRP A 38 -10.78 -3.18 -4.98
CA TRP A 38 -10.07 -4.30 -5.60
C TRP A 38 -9.74 -5.40 -4.62
N GLU A 39 -9.99 -5.17 -3.31
CA GLU A 39 -9.84 -6.16 -2.25
C GLU A 39 -8.42 -6.68 -2.12
N GLU A 40 -7.45 -5.80 -2.35
CA GLU A 40 -6.04 -6.17 -2.20
C GLU A 40 -5.17 -4.93 -2.05
N VAL A 41 -4.02 -5.13 -1.43
CA VAL A 41 -2.94 -4.13 -1.39
C VAL A 41 -1.68 -4.76 -1.95
N TRP A 42 -0.69 -3.92 -2.22
CA TRP A 42 0.58 -4.36 -2.80
C TRP A 42 1.74 -3.85 -1.96
N GLY A 43 2.68 -4.73 -1.69
CA GLY A 43 3.95 -4.36 -1.08
C GLY A 43 5.07 -4.75 -2.01
N LEU A 44 6.32 -4.57 -1.56
CA LEU A 44 7.49 -5.02 -2.29
C LEU A 44 8.08 -6.22 -1.56
N HIS A 45 8.49 -7.22 -2.31
CA HIS A 45 8.94 -8.48 -1.76
C HIS A 45 10.29 -8.86 -2.36
N SER A 46 11.17 -9.39 -1.54
CA SER A 46 12.46 -9.91 -1.97
C SER A 46 12.59 -11.33 -1.45
N SER A 47 13.76 -11.95 -1.72
CA SER A 47 14.01 -13.30 -1.21
C SER A 47 13.99 -13.35 0.32
N ASP A 48 14.17 -12.22 0.98
CA ASP A 48 14.18 -12.16 2.44
C ASP A 48 12.81 -11.85 3.04
N GLY A 49 11.80 -11.64 2.21
CA GLY A 49 10.45 -11.33 2.68
C GLY A 49 10.02 -9.94 2.27
N TRP A 50 9.08 -9.38 3.03
CA TRP A 50 8.55 -8.04 2.74
C TRP A 50 9.62 -6.99 2.98
N VAL A 51 9.64 -5.99 2.09
CA VAL A 51 10.58 -4.87 2.22
C VAL A 51 10.10 -3.95 3.33
N LEU A 52 11.00 -3.63 4.23
CA LEU A 52 10.75 -2.66 5.29
C LEU A 52 11.73 -1.51 5.14
N SER A 53 11.32 -0.34 5.61
CA SER A 53 12.21 0.80 5.70
C SER A 53 12.29 1.26 7.15
N SER A 54 13.22 2.18 7.42
CA SER A 54 13.36 2.73 8.77
C SER A 54 12.77 4.13 8.79
N GLY A 55 11.93 4.39 9.79
CA GLY A 55 11.43 5.73 10.00
C GLY A 55 12.47 6.61 10.67
N ALA A 56 12.12 7.89 10.82
CA ALA A 56 13.04 8.85 11.42
C ALA A 56 13.40 8.50 12.87
N ASP A 57 12.53 7.77 13.53
CA ASP A 57 12.76 7.35 14.92
C ASP A 57 13.44 5.99 15.02
N GLY A 58 13.89 5.43 13.90
CA GLY A 58 14.57 4.15 13.86
C GLY A 58 13.67 2.93 13.89
N ARG A 59 12.36 3.14 13.91
CA ARG A 59 11.41 2.02 13.93
C ARG A 59 11.13 1.56 12.51
N ASP A 60 10.82 0.26 12.37
CA ASP A 60 10.52 -0.31 11.07
C ASP A 60 9.18 0.18 10.54
N VAL A 61 9.12 0.32 9.21
CA VAL A 61 7.94 0.80 8.51
C VAL A 61 7.72 -0.10 7.30
N LEU A 62 6.48 -0.55 7.11
CA LEU A 62 6.11 -1.35 5.94
C LEU A 62 5.39 -0.46 4.93
N PRO A 63 5.96 -0.25 3.74
CA PRO A 63 5.25 0.52 2.70
C PRO A 63 4.23 -0.34 1.98
N LEU A 64 3.08 0.24 1.68
CA LEU A 64 2.01 -0.43 0.94
C LEU A 64 1.43 0.51 -0.10
N TRP A 65 1.01 -0.07 -1.23
CA TRP A 65 0.44 0.65 -2.37
C TRP A 65 -0.87 0.00 -2.79
N PRO A 66 -1.75 0.76 -3.46
CA PRO A 66 -3.04 0.19 -3.91
C PRO A 66 -2.95 -0.51 -5.27
N HIS A 67 -1.81 -0.40 -5.95
CA HIS A 67 -1.67 -0.94 -7.30
C HIS A 67 -0.20 -1.27 -7.54
N PRO A 68 0.09 -2.38 -8.26
CA PRO A 68 1.49 -2.80 -8.43
C PRO A 68 2.36 -1.81 -9.20
N LEU A 69 1.77 -1.01 -10.09
CA LEU A 69 2.57 -0.05 -10.84
C LEU A 69 3.16 1.02 -9.93
N PHE A 70 2.44 1.41 -8.89
CA PHE A 70 2.96 2.38 -7.93
C PHE A 70 4.08 1.77 -7.07
N ALA A 71 3.93 0.49 -6.72
CA ALA A 71 4.98 -0.20 -5.98
C ALA A 71 6.24 -0.31 -6.85
N GLU A 72 6.07 -0.69 -8.12
CA GLU A 72 7.20 -0.78 -9.04
C GLU A 72 7.94 0.53 -9.20
N ALA A 73 7.19 1.63 -9.22
CA ALA A 73 7.80 2.95 -9.38
C ALA A 73 8.75 3.26 -8.22
N CYS A 74 8.56 2.62 -7.09
CA CYS A 74 9.40 2.83 -5.91
C CYS A 74 10.46 1.74 -5.75
N ALA A 75 10.49 0.73 -6.63
CA ALA A 75 11.41 -0.41 -6.50
C ALA A 75 12.76 -0.10 -7.12
N HIS A 76 13.41 0.94 -6.59
CA HIS A 76 14.73 1.33 -7.05
C HIS A 76 15.51 1.87 -5.85
N GLY A 77 16.75 2.23 -6.08
CA GLY A 77 17.60 2.65 -4.99
C GLY A 77 17.82 1.49 -4.02
N SER A 78 17.56 1.70 -2.75
CA SER A 78 17.74 0.65 -1.76
C SER A 78 16.74 -0.50 -1.91
N TRP A 79 15.69 -0.29 -2.72
CA TRP A 79 14.67 -1.33 -2.97
C TRP A 79 14.81 -1.95 -4.34
N GLU A 80 15.93 -1.73 -5.00
CA GLU A 80 16.17 -2.32 -6.31
C GLU A 80 16.22 -3.83 -6.19
N GLY A 81 15.65 -4.52 -7.18
CA GLY A 81 15.62 -5.98 -7.18
C GLY A 81 14.41 -6.57 -6.48
N THR A 82 13.54 -5.73 -5.93
CA THR A 82 12.31 -6.21 -5.31
C THR A 82 11.18 -6.19 -6.31
N SER A 83 10.10 -6.91 -6.02
CA SER A 83 8.95 -7.04 -6.90
C SER A 83 7.66 -6.82 -6.14
N PRO A 84 6.63 -6.26 -6.81
CA PRO A 84 5.33 -6.12 -6.16
C PRO A 84 4.71 -7.48 -5.83
N ALA A 85 4.08 -7.56 -4.69
CA ALA A 85 3.36 -8.75 -4.27
C ALA A 85 2.07 -8.32 -3.60
N ALA A 86 0.99 -9.04 -3.91
CA ALA A 86 -0.33 -8.67 -3.43
C ALA A 86 -0.63 -9.33 -2.09
N VAL A 87 -1.42 -8.62 -1.28
CA VAL A 87 -1.99 -9.16 -0.05
C VAL A 87 -3.50 -8.96 -0.15
N PRO A 88 -4.28 -10.05 -0.06
CA PRO A 88 -5.75 -9.89 -0.07
C PRO A 88 -6.22 -9.03 1.10
N LEU A 89 -7.31 -8.31 0.89
CA LEU A 89 -7.81 -7.38 1.90
C LEU A 89 -8.15 -8.07 3.21
N ASP A 90 -8.79 -9.24 3.16
CA ASP A 90 -9.14 -9.94 4.38
C ASP A 90 -7.90 -10.38 5.16
N GLU A 91 -6.88 -10.82 4.45
CA GLU A 91 -5.62 -11.20 5.09
C GLU A 91 -4.93 -9.97 5.69
N LEU A 92 -5.00 -8.84 4.99
CA LEU A 92 -4.46 -7.59 5.52
C LEU A 92 -5.14 -7.21 6.83
N LEU A 93 -6.46 -7.26 6.86
CA LEU A 93 -7.23 -6.82 8.03
C LEU A 93 -7.11 -7.78 9.20
N ASP A 94 -7.11 -9.07 8.93
CA ASP A 94 -7.23 -10.07 9.99
C ASP A 94 -5.90 -10.63 10.45
N ASP A 95 -4.87 -10.57 9.60
CA ASP A 95 -3.58 -11.20 9.91
C ASP A 95 -2.43 -10.19 9.92
N LEU A 96 -2.24 -9.47 8.81
CA LEU A 96 -1.04 -8.65 8.67
C LEU A 96 -1.05 -7.42 9.57
N LEU A 97 -2.14 -6.65 9.55
CA LEU A 97 -2.18 -5.44 10.37
C LEU A 97 -2.09 -5.73 11.86
N PRO A 98 -2.81 -6.76 12.38
CA PRO A 98 -2.62 -7.11 13.80
C PRO A 98 -1.19 -7.53 14.13
N LEU A 99 -0.52 -8.25 13.22
CA LEU A 99 0.85 -8.66 13.45
C LEU A 99 1.79 -7.45 13.49
N LEU A 100 1.61 -6.52 12.57
CA LEU A 100 2.42 -5.31 12.54
C LEU A 100 2.22 -4.49 13.81
N GLU A 101 0.98 -4.41 14.27
CA GLU A 101 0.68 -3.67 15.50
C GLU A 101 1.43 -4.30 16.68
N GLU A 102 1.41 -5.63 16.76
CA GLU A 102 2.08 -6.35 17.82
C GLU A 102 3.59 -6.11 17.80
N ASP A 103 4.16 -6.05 16.59
CA ASP A 103 5.58 -5.88 16.42
C ASP A 103 6.05 -4.42 16.46
N GLY A 104 5.10 -3.48 16.58
CA GLY A 104 5.46 -2.06 16.62
C GLY A 104 5.87 -1.49 15.27
N ILE A 105 5.44 -2.12 14.17
CA ILE A 105 5.77 -1.68 12.82
C ILE A 105 4.63 -0.84 12.28
N ARG A 106 4.96 0.37 11.80
CA ARG A 106 3.94 1.25 11.22
C ARG A 106 3.85 1.01 9.72
N VAL A 107 2.81 1.56 9.11
CA VAL A 107 2.60 1.43 7.67
C VAL A 107 2.82 2.79 7.02
N ALA A 108 3.62 2.79 5.94
CA ALA A 108 3.76 3.97 5.09
C ALA A 108 2.77 3.78 3.94
N VAL A 109 1.69 4.53 3.94
CA VAL A 109 0.63 4.37 2.97
C VAL A 109 0.95 5.18 1.74
N PHE A 110 1.16 4.50 0.64
CA PHE A 110 1.28 5.07 -0.71
C PHE A 110 2.43 6.07 -0.83
N PRO A 111 3.67 5.64 -0.54
CA PRO A 111 4.80 6.53 -0.83
C PRO A 111 4.98 6.70 -2.34
N SER A 112 5.58 7.82 -2.74
CA SER A 112 5.90 8.06 -4.14
C SER A 112 7.43 8.11 -4.29
N PRO A 113 7.94 8.03 -5.52
CA PRO A 113 9.40 8.14 -5.71
C PRO A 113 9.99 9.45 -5.21
N GLN A 114 9.17 10.50 -5.11
CA GLN A 114 9.64 11.82 -4.69
C GLN A 114 9.32 12.15 -3.25
N GLY A 115 8.50 11.32 -2.57
CA GLY A 115 8.12 11.67 -1.22
C GLY A 115 7.54 10.52 -0.45
N GLU A 116 7.48 10.71 0.85
CA GLU A 116 6.95 9.68 1.74
C GLU A 116 5.44 9.67 1.70
N GLY A 117 4.87 8.49 1.98
CA GLY A 117 3.44 8.38 2.16
C GLY A 117 3.03 8.82 3.55
N VAL A 118 1.76 8.59 3.85
CA VAL A 118 1.26 8.88 5.19
C VAL A 118 1.67 7.73 6.11
N LEU A 119 2.30 8.08 7.23
CA LEU A 119 2.77 7.11 8.20
C LEU A 119 1.70 6.92 9.26
N VAL A 120 1.16 5.70 9.38
CA VAL A 120 0.06 5.44 10.30
C VAL A 120 0.31 4.17 11.10
N PRO A 121 -0.21 4.10 12.34
CA PRO A 121 -0.21 2.83 13.07
C PRO A 121 -1.14 1.83 12.38
N PRO A 122 -0.81 0.54 12.42
CA PRO A 122 -1.66 -0.46 11.77
C PRO A 122 -3.11 -0.46 12.25
N ALA A 123 -3.34 -0.21 13.54
CA ALA A 123 -4.70 -0.18 14.07
C ALA A 123 -5.52 0.95 13.46
N GLU A 124 -4.88 2.08 13.20
CA GLU A 124 -5.57 3.21 12.59
C GLU A 124 -5.92 2.91 11.14
N LEU A 125 -4.99 2.32 10.40
CA LEU A 125 -5.26 1.94 9.01
C LEU A 125 -6.40 0.93 8.95
N ARG A 126 -6.39 -0.04 9.86
CA ARG A 126 -7.43 -1.05 9.90
C ARG A 126 -8.79 -0.40 10.14
N ARG A 127 -8.86 0.54 11.05
CA ARG A 127 -10.10 1.25 11.33
C ARG A 127 -10.59 2.03 10.12
N ASP A 128 -9.66 2.71 9.42
CA ASP A 128 -10.03 3.50 8.25
C ASP A 128 -10.49 2.63 7.09
N LEU A 129 -9.85 1.47 6.89
CA LEU A 129 -10.28 0.54 5.86
C LEU A 129 -11.65 -0.03 6.15
N LYS A 130 -11.94 -0.36 7.40
CA LYS A 130 -13.25 -0.86 7.78
C LYS A 130 -14.33 0.18 7.59
N ALA A 131 -14.00 1.44 7.89
CA ALA A 131 -14.95 2.53 7.65
C ALA A 131 -15.25 2.68 6.16
N GLU A 132 -14.23 2.53 5.33
CA GLU A 132 -14.41 2.62 3.89
C GLU A 132 -15.27 1.47 3.37
N LEU A 133 -15.09 0.26 3.92
CA LEU A 133 -15.92 -0.88 3.57
C LEU A 133 -17.39 -0.62 3.88
N GLU A 134 -17.67 0.00 5.02
CA GLU A 134 -19.04 0.30 5.41
C GLU A 134 -19.68 1.32 4.49
N LEU A 135 -18.88 2.28 4.01
CA LEU A 135 -19.40 3.27 3.06
C LEU A 135 -19.78 2.65 1.74
N GLY A 136 -19.12 1.57 1.34
CA GLY A 136 -19.38 0.90 0.08
C GLY A 136 -20.60 0.00 0.11
N GLU A 137 -21.17 -0.23 1.27
CA GLU A 137 -22.39 -1.03 1.39
C GLU A 137 -23.65 -0.17 1.27
#